data_b1974e03b562d8222d37601dcb653d6e
#
_entry.id   b1974e03b562d8222d37601dcb653d6e
#
_cell.length_a   1.000
_cell.length_b   1.000
_cell.length_c   1.000
_cell.angle_alpha   90.00
_cell.angle_beta   90.00
_cell.angle_gamma   90.00
#
_symmetry.space_group_name_H-M   'P 1'
#
loop_
_entity.id
_entity.type
_entity.pdbx_description
1 polymer ?
#
loop_
_entity_poly.entity_id
_entity_poly.type
_entity_poly.pdbx_seq_one_letter_code
_entity_poly.pdbx_strand_id
1 'polypeptide(L)'
;DFVIDGEEYGIAVGGMYNVYNALAATAVAEYYQVAPDKIRAGLAYDEKVFGRQETIKVGDKECTLVLVKNPVGLNQVIDMMGLAPYSFSLVSLLNANYADGIDVSWIWDGNHEAFADMDIPKVIAGGDRHEDMALRLKVAGIPEEKLLEIPDLEQVISEIKRLPTDHVYILATYTAVLQRSE
;
A
#
# COMPACT_ATOMS: atom_id res chain seq x y z
N ASP A 1 -18.02 5.37 5.36
CA ASP A 1 -19.19 6.20 5.03
C ASP A 1 -18.94 7.63 5.49
N PHE A 2 -19.58 8.61 4.83
CA PHE A 2 -19.52 10.03 5.16
C PHE A 2 -20.86 10.71 4.81
N VAL A 3 -21.11 11.90 5.38
CA VAL A 3 -22.36 12.63 5.18
C VAL A 3 -22.06 14.00 4.56
N ILE A 4 -22.80 14.36 3.49
CA ILE A 4 -22.81 15.69 2.86
C ILE A 4 -24.27 16.16 2.82
N ASP A 5 -24.55 17.35 3.32
CA ASP A 5 -25.86 18.01 3.29
C ASP A 5 -27.03 17.10 3.77
N GLY A 6 -26.74 16.19 4.72
CA GLY A 6 -27.69 15.25 5.29
C GLY A 6 -27.87 13.95 4.50
N GLU A 7 -27.23 13.80 3.35
CA GLU A 7 -27.18 12.59 2.55
C GLU A 7 -25.97 11.74 2.90
N GLU A 8 -26.20 10.43 3.12
CA GLU A 8 -25.13 9.47 3.44
C GLU A 8 -24.58 8.82 2.18
N TYR A 9 -23.23 8.73 2.11
CA TYR A 9 -22.49 8.15 1.01
C TYR A 9 -21.50 7.10 1.53
N GLY A 10 -21.43 5.96 0.85
CA GLY A 10 -20.44 4.91 1.10
C GLY A 10 -19.40 4.84 -0.02
N ILE A 11 -18.18 4.45 0.34
CA ILE A 11 -17.11 4.13 -0.61
C ILE A 11 -16.63 2.70 -0.41
N ALA A 12 -16.31 2.02 -1.51
CA ALA A 12 -15.85 0.64 -1.49
C ALA A 12 -14.40 0.48 -1.02
N VAL A 13 -13.61 1.57 -1.08
CA VAL A 13 -12.16 1.56 -0.77
C VAL A 13 -11.87 2.22 0.58
N GLY A 14 -10.99 1.61 1.37
CA GLY A 14 -10.61 2.14 2.69
C GLY A 14 -9.61 3.31 2.60
N GLY A 15 -9.38 3.96 3.74
CA GLY A 15 -8.40 5.04 3.91
C GLY A 15 -8.99 6.45 3.84
N MET A 16 -8.51 7.33 4.74
CA MET A 16 -9.04 8.69 4.88
C MET A 16 -8.87 9.52 3.59
N TYR A 17 -7.79 9.32 2.84
CA TYR A 17 -7.59 10.03 1.57
C TYR A 17 -8.65 9.68 0.51
N ASN A 18 -9.19 8.44 0.53
CA ASN A 18 -10.29 8.06 -0.36
C ASN A 18 -11.58 8.75 0.04
N VAL A 19 -11.80 9.02 1.33
CA VAL A 19 -12.92 9.84 1.80
C VAL A 19 -12.79 11.27 1.23
N TYR A 20 -11.62 11.89 1.30
CA TYR A 20 -11.41 13.23 0.70
C TYR A 20 -11.58 13.23 -0.82
N ASN A 21 -11.11 12.21 -1.52
CA ASN A 21 -11.32 12.06 -2.96
C ASN A 21 -12.81 11.93 -3.29
N ALA A 22 -13.54 11.12 -2.53
CA ALA A 22 -14.97 10.95 -2.69
C ALA A 22 -15.76 12.24 -2.40
N LEU A 23 -15.38 12.98 -1.33
CA LEU A 23 -15.95 14.30 -1.02
C LEU A 23 -15.78 15.27 -2.20
N ALA A 24 -14.58 15.35 -2.75
CA ALA A 24 -14.32 16.23 -3.91
C ALA A 24 -15.13 15.79 -5.14
N ALA A 25 -15.19 14.49 -5.43
CA ALA A 25 -15.97 13.95 -6.55
C ALA A 25 -17.47 14.21 -6.38
N THR A 26 -18.00 14.02 -5.16
CA THR A 26 -19.39 14.29 -4.81
C THR A 26 -19.73 15.77 -5.00
N ALA A 27 -18.91 16.68 -4.47
CA ALA A 27 -19.12 18.13 -4.61
C ALA A 27 -19.16 18.56 -6.10
N VAL A 28 -18.30 18.00 -6.95
CA VAL A 28 -18.32 18.25 -8.40
C VAL A 28 -19.59 17.68 -9.03
N ALA A 29 -19.98 16.46 -8.66
CA ALA A 29 -21.19 15.82 -9.21
C ALA A 29 -22.47 16.60 -8.82
N GLU A 30 -22.56 17.09 -7.59
CA GLU A 30 -23.68 17.93 -7.12
C GLU A 30 -23.71 19.27 -7.86
N TYR A 31 -22.55 19.90 -8.08
CA TYR A 31 -22.47 21.13 -8.89
C TYR A 31 -23.05 20.91 -10.29
N TYR A 32 -22.83 19.74 -10.89
CA TYR A 32 -23.41 19.37 -12.18
C TYR A 32 -24.82 18.74 -12.08
N GLN A 33 -25.45 18.82 -10.91
CA GLN A 33 -26.83 18.34 -10.67
C GLN A 33 -27.01 16.85 -10.95
N VAL A 34 -26.00 16.04 -10.69
CA VAL A 34 -26.13 14.57 -10.74
C VAL A 34 -26.98 14.11 -9.56
N ALA A 35 -27.96 13.26 -9.83
CA ALA A 35 -28.88 12.77 -8.80
C ALA A 35 -28.14 11.97 -7.71
N PRO A 36 -28.49 12.12 -6.42
CA PRO A 36 -27.77 11.49 -5.28
C PRO A 36 -27.66 9.96 -5.38
N ASP A 37 -28.67 9.29 -5.92
CA ASP A 37 -28.66 7.84 -6.14
C ASP A 37 -27.58 7.41 -7.16
N LYS A 38 -27.33 8.22 -8.20
CA LYS A 38 -26.26 7.98 -9.17
C LYS A 38 -24.89 8.25 -8.58
N ILE A 39 -24.77 9.27 -7.72
CA ILE A 39 -23.52 9.54 -6.98
C ILE A 39 -23.20 8.35 -6.07
N ARG A 40 -24.18 7.87 -5.29
CA ARG A 40 -24.02 6.68 -4.43
C ARG A 40 -23.59 5.45 -5.23
N ALA A 41 -24.26 5.20 -6.36
CA ALA A 41 -23.89 4.08 -7.22
C ALA A 41 -22.48 4.18 -7.78
N GLY A 42 -22.04 5.38 -8.16
CA GLY A 42 -20.69 5.64 -8.65
C GLY A 42 -19.61 5.48 -7.57
N LEU A 43 -19.88 5.94 -6.34
CA LEU A 43 -18.94 5.81 -5.21
C LEU A 43 -18.85 4.37 -4.68
N ALA A 44 -19.95 3.61 -4.76
CA ALA A 44 -19.99 2.20 -4.37
C ALA A 44 -19.41 1.27 -5.45
N TYR A 45 -19.07 1.80 -6.65
CA TYR A 45 -18.52 1.02 -7.74
C TYR A 45 -17.12 0.52 -7.37
N ASP A 46 -16.97 -0.79 -7.22
CA ASP A 46 -15.74 -1.47 -6.84
C ASP A 46 -15.01 -2.03 -8.08
N GLU A 47 -14.61 -1.16 -8.98
CA GLU A 47 -13.64 -1.56 -10.00
C GLU A 47 -12.24 -1.44 -9.42
N LYS A 48 -11.57 -2.58 -9.27
CA LYS A 48 -10.21 -2.65 -8.74
C LYS A 48 -9.26 -1.86 -9.64
N VAL A 49 -8.79 -0.72 -9.15
CA VAL A 49 -7.76 0.06 -9.83
C VAL A 49 -6.41 -0.55 -9.52
N PHE A 50 -5.65 -0.90 -10.55
CA PHE A 50 -4.30 -1.45 -10.46
C PHE A 50 -3.43 -0.72 -9.42
N GLY A 51 -2.82 -1.50 -8.50
CA GLY A 51 -1.93 -0.99 -7.46
C GLY A 51 -2.60 -0.24 -6.30
N ARG A 52 -3.95 -0.22 -6.22
CA ARG A 52 -4.68 0.40 -5.10
C ARG A 52 -5.32 -0.67 -4.22
N GLN A 53 -4.56 -1.16 -3.21
CA GLN A 53 -5.02 -2.20 -2.27
C GLN A 53 -5.55 -3.46 -2.99
N GLU A 54 -4.84 -3.87 -4.02
CA GLU A 54 -5.20 -5.09 -4.76
C GLU A 54 -4.87 -6.32 -3.92
N THR A 55 -5.87 -7.16 -3.66
CA THR A 55 -5.65 -8.45 -2.98
C THR A 55 -5.33 -9.51 -4.02
N ILE A 56 -4.18 -10.15 -3.86
CA ILE A 56 -3.68 -11.22 -4.72
C ILE A 56 -3.30 -12.43 -3.89
N LYS A 57 -3.29 -13.61 -4.51
CA LYS A 57 -2.79 -14.81 -3.84
C LYS A 57 -1.41 -15.19 -4.38
N VAL A 58 -0.47 -15.42 -3.46
CA VAL A 58 0.86 -15.96 -3.77
C VAL A 58 1.03 -17.27 -2.99
N GLY A 59 0.78 -18.40 -3.65
CA GLY A 59 0.63 -19.68 -2.97
C GLY A 59 -0.64 -19.68 -2.11
N ASP A 60 -0.48 -19.94 -0.82
CA ASP A 60 -1.52 -19.90 0.21
C ASP A 60 -1.68 -18.54 0.90
N LYS A 61 -0.78 -17.58 0.61
CA LYS A 61 -0.75 -16.26 1.23
C LYS A 61 -1.73 -15.30 0.56
N GLU A 62 -2.41 -14.51 1.39
CA GLU A 62 -3.21 -13.38 0.96
C GLU A 62 -2.36 -12.11 0.98
N CYS A 63 -2.04 -11.59 -0.20
CA CYS A 63 -1.16 -10.45 -0.34
C CYS A 63 -1.95 -9.20 -0.70
N THR A 64 -1.81 -8.15 0.09
CA THR A 64 -2.36 -6.82 -0.24
C THR A 64 -1.26 -5.97 -0.88
N LEU A 65 -1.38 -5.75 -2.18
CA LEU A 65 -0.44 -4.94 -2.96
C LEU A 65 -0.87 -3.47 -2.96
N VAL A 66 0.04 -2.59 -2.56
CA VAL A 66 -0.20 -1.15 -2.51
C VAL A 66 0.95 -0.40 -3.18
N LEU A 67 0.58 0.41 -4.18
CA LEU A 67 1.52 1.33 -4.83
C LEU A 67 1.85 2.51 -3.90
N VAL A 68 3.14 2.73 -3.66
CA VAL A 68 3.66 3.86 -2.88
C VAL A 68 4.75 4.59 -3.67
N LYS A 69 4.71 5.93 -3.69
CA LYS A 69 5.67 6.74 -4.44
C LYS A 69 5.97 8.11 -3.83
N ASN A 70 5.48 8.36 -2.64
CA ASN A 70 5.74 9.59 -1.88
C ASN A 70 5.43 9.37 -0.40
N PRO A 71 5.94 10.24 0.51
CA PRO A 71 5.77 10.07 1.95
C PRO A 71 4.31 10.11 2.40
N VAL A 72 3.50 10.99 1.80
CA VAL A 72 2.09 11.15 2.19
C VAL A 72 1.29 9.88 1.91
N GLY A 73 1.43 9.33 0.72
CA GLY A 73 0.78 8.06 0.36
C GLY A 73 1.25 6.90 1.22
N LEU A 74 2.57 6.82 1.49
CA LEU A 74 3.14 5.80 2.35
C LEU A 74 2.56 5.89 3.78
N ASN A 75 2.54 7.08 4.39
CA ASN A 75 2.04 7.26 5.75
C ASN A 75 0.57 6.85 5.89
N GLN A 76 -0.27 7.17 4.90
CA GLN A 76 -1.67 6.73 4.87
C GLN A 76 -1.81 5.20 4.85
N VAL A 77 -0.92 4.52 4.12
CA VAL A 77 -0.91 3.05 4.07
C VAL A 77 -0.41 2.47 5.40
N ILE A 78 0.63 3.06 5.99
CA ILE A 78 1.13 2.67 7.31
C ILE A 78 0.04 2.80 8.38
N ASP A 79 -0.68 3.92 8.40
CA ASP A 79 -1.80 4.15 9.33
C ASP A 79 -2.90 3.08 9.16
N MET A 80 -3.23 2.73 7.91
CA MET A 80 -4.18 1.66 7.61
C MET A 80 -3.69 0.30 8.11
N MET A 81 -2.41 -0.03 7.89
CA MET A 81 -1.81 -1.30 8.33
C MET A 81 -1.80 -1.41 9.85
N GLY A 82 -1.60 -0.30 10.57
CA GLY A 82 -1.67 -0.23 12.03
C GLY A 82 -3.05 -0.56 12.61
N LEU A 83 -4.11 -0.54 11.79
CA LEU A 83 -5.47 -0.93 12.20
C LEU A 83 -5.76 -2.42 11.93
N ALA A 84 -4.84 -3.16 11.31
CA ALA A 84 -5.04 -4.58 11.04
C ALA A 84 -5.15 -5.38 12.35
N PRO A 85 -6.21 -6.19 12.54
CA PRO A 85 -6.43 -6.96 13.77
C PRO A 85 -5.63 -8.28 13.81
N TYR A 86 -4.67 -8.45 12.91
CA TYR A 86 -3.88 -9.69 12.73
C TYR A 86 -2.41 -9.36 12.49
N SER A 87 -1.56 -10.34 12.79
CA SER A 87 -0.15 -10.33 12.44
C SER A 87 0.04 -10.47 10.92
N PHE A 88 0.97 -9.74 10.34
CA PHE A 88 1.27 -9.78 8.91
C PHE A 88 2.77 -9.66 8.65
N SER A 89 3.22 -10.15 7.51
CA SER A 89 4.58 -9.89 7.03
C SER A 89 4.58 -8.70 6.04
N LEU A 90 5.69 -7.99 5.99
CA LEU A 90 5.87 -6.82 5.14
C LEU A 90 6.86 -7.13 4.02
N VAL A 91 6.51 -6.76 2.81
CA VAL A 91 7.41 -6.71 1.66
C VAL A 91 7.47 -5.28 1.16
N SER A 92 8.65 -4.68 1.12
CA SER A 92 8.86 -3.32 0.62
C SER A 92 9.78 -3.35 -0.59
N LEU A 93 9.23 -3.03 -1.76
CA LEU A 93 9.91 -3.08 -3.06
C LEU A 93 10.18 -1.66 -3.55
N LEU A 94 11.45 -1.30 -3.64
CA LEU A 94 11.89 0.02 -4.06
C LEU A 94 12.68 -0.06 -5.36
N ASN A 95 12.12 0.52 -6.42
CA ASN A 95 12.83 0.76 -7.68
C ASN A 95 13.03 2.26 -7.88
N ALA A 96 14.03 2.62 -8.70
CA ALA A 96 14.36 4.00 -9.07
C ALA A 96 14.41 4.16 -10.59
N ASN A 97 13.51 3.51 -11.31
CA ASN A 97 13.38 3.67 -12.74
C ASN A 97 12.71 5.01 -13.09
N TYR A 98 12.81 5.45 -14.33
CA TYR A 98 12.27 6.75 -14.76
C TYR A 98 10.78 6.95 -14.38
N ALA A 99 9.98 5.88 -14.47
CA ALA A 99 8.55 5.94 -14.14
C ALA A 99 8.25 5.96 -12.62
N ASP A 100 9.22 5.53 -11.78
CA ASP A 100 9.09 5.61 -10.32
C ASP A 100 9.48 6.97 -9.75
N GLY A 101 10.31 7.71 -10.50
CA GLY A 101 11.10 8.82 -10.02
C GLY A 101 12.50 8.35 -9.58
N ILE A 102 13.53 8.98 -10.13
CA ILE A 102 14.95 8.58 -9.90
C ILE A 102 15.36 8.84 -8.44
N ASP A 103 14.81 9.89 -7.85
CA ASP A 103 15.09 10.27 -6.46
C ASP A 103 14.25 9.40 -5.50
N VAL A 104 14.94 8.59 -4.70
CA VAL A 104 14.32 7.74 -3.66
C VAL A 104 14.44 8.34 -2.25
N SER A 105 14.98 9.56 -2.11
CA SER A 105 15.20 10.20 -0.80
C SER A 105 13.89 10.38 -0.01
N TRP A 106 12.75 10.40 -0.68
CA TRP A 106 11.43 10.49 -0.07
C TRP A 106 11.14 9.37 0.95
N ILE A 107 11.84 8.23 0.87
CA ILE A 107 11.67 7.15 1.86
C ILE A 107 12.06 7.60 3.26
N TRP A 108 12.93 8.62 3.41
CA TRP A 108 13.36 9.15 4.68
C TRP A 108 12.33 10.08 5.33
N ASP A 109 11.38 10.60 4.55
CA ASP A 109 10.28 11.44 5.03
C ASP A 109 9.03 10.62 5.41
N GLY A 110 9.03 9.33 5.09
CA GLY A 110 7.96 8.40 5.46
C GLY A 110 8.11 7.88 6.89
N ASN A 111 7.01 7.67 7.60
CA ASN A 111 6.97 7.22 9.00
C ASN A 111 7.17 5.70 9.13
N HIS A 112 8.29 5.18 8.62
CA HIS A 112 8.62 3.75 8.73
C HIS A 112 8.80 3.30 10.19
N GLU A 113 9.09 4.23 11.11
CA GLU A 113 9.23 3.98 12.55
C GLU A 113 7.99 3.34 13.15
N ALA A 114 6.81 3.64 12.62
CA ALA A 114 5.56 3.02 13.08
C ALA A 114 5.53 1.48 12.87
N PHE A 115 6.32 0.95 11.95
CA PHE A 115 6.41 -0.51 11.78
C PHE A 115 7.00 -1.23 12.98
N ALA A 116 7.84 -0.56 13.78
CA ALA A 116 8.45 -1.15 14.97
C ALA A 116 7.41 -1.48 16.06
N ASP A 117 6.28 -0.76 16.06
CA ASP A 117 5.19 -0.94 17.02
C ASP A 117 4.13 -1.95 16.54
N MET A 118 4.26 -2.48 15.33
CA MET A 118 3.34 -3.44 14.73
C MET A 118 3.80 -4.88 14.91
N ASP A 119 2.86 -5.82 14.91
CA ASP A 119 3.18 -7.25 14.94
C ASP A 119 3.60 -7.77 13.56
N ILE A 120 4.86 -7.47 13.21
CA ILE A 120 5.50 -7.85 11.94
C ILE A 120 6.63 -8.84 12.24
N PRO A 121 6.44 -10.15 12.06
CA PRO A 121 7.45 -11.16 12.34
C PRO A 121 8.55 -11.23 11.27
N LYS A 122 8.27 -10.86 10.01
CA LYS A 122 9.24 -10.86 8.91
C LYS A 122 9.01 -9.68 7.96
N VAL A 123 10.12 -9.14 7.47
CA VAL A 123 10.17 -8.02 6.52
C VAL A 123 11.11 -8.38 5.37
N ILE A 124 10.70 -8.14 4.14
CA ILE A 124 11.55 -8.27 2.96
C ILE A 124 11.76 -6.87 2.37
N ALA A 125 13.02 -6.49 2.18
CA ALA A 125 13.42 -5.35 1.36
C ALA A 125 13.89 -5.85 0.00
N GLY A 126 13.24 -5.41 -1.07
CA GLY A 126 13.53 -5.87 -2.43
C GLY A 126 13.49 -4.78 -3.48
N GLY A 127 13.76 -5.17 -4.73
CA GLY A 127 13.83 -4.27 -5.87
C GLY A 127 15.23 -3.71 -6.12
N ASP A 128 15.36 -2.84 -7.13
CA ASP A 128 16.65 -2.28 -7.59
C ASP A 128 17.38 -1.49 -6.49
N ARG A 129 16.63 -0.93 -5.54
CA ARG A 129 17.13 -0.12 -4.42
C ARG A 129 16.89 -0.80 -3.08
N HIS A 130 16.98 -2.13 -3.04
CA HIS A 130 16.76 -2.95 -1.83
C HIS A 130 17.69 -2.57 -0.68
N GLU A 131 18.95 -2.18 -0.96
CA GLU A 131 19.92 -1.75 0.07
C GLU A 131 19.48 -0.47 0.77
N ASP A 132 18.99 0.53 0.00
CA ASP A 132 18.45 1.77 0.56
C ASP A 132 17.23 1.50 1.44
N MET A 133 16.32 0.65 0.97
CA MET A 133 15.14 0.28 1.73
C MET A 133 15.50 -0.52 2.98
N ALA A 134 16.43 -1.47 2.89
CA ALA A 134 16.89 -2.24 4.04
C ALA A 134 17.54 -1.34 5.09
N LEU A 135 18.39 -0.40 4.67
CA LEU A 135 18.98 0.59 5.57
C LEU A 135 17.88 1.44 6.24
N ARG A 136 16.90 1.91 5.46
CA ARG A 136 15.80 2.71 6.00
C ARG A 136 14.99 1.95 7.06
N LEU A 137 14.69 0.68 6.80
CA LEU A 137 13.96 -0.18 7.73
C LEU A 137 14.77 -0.49 9.01
N LYS A 138 16.07 -0.71 8.90
CA LYS A 138 16.97 -0.86 10.06
C LYS A 138 16.98 0.40 10.93
N VAL A 139 17.08 1.56 10.31
CA VAL A 139 17.04 2.86 11.04
C VAL A 139 15.67 3.08 11.69
N ALA A 140 14.61 2.61 11.06
CA ALA A 140 13.25 2.65 11.62
C ALA A 140 13.03 1.71 12.83
N GLY A 141 14.02 0.88 13.18
CA GLY A 141 13.94 -0.01 14.34
C GLY A 141 13.52 -1.44 14.02
N ILE A 142 13.46 -1.84 12.76
CA ILE A 142 13.22 -3.24 12.40
C ILE A 142 14.48 -4.07 12.76
N PRO A 143 14.35 -5.11 13.61
CA PRO A 143 15.47 -5.97 13.98
C PRO A 143 16.06 -6.70 12.78
N GLU A 144 17.39 -6.84 12.75
CA GLU A 144 18.10 -7.43 11.62
C GLU A 144 17.69 -8.89 11.36
N GLU A 145 17.39 -9.65 12.41
CA GLU A 145 16.92 -11.02 12.32
C GLU A 145 15.52 -11.18 11.68
N LYS A 146 14.75 -10.10 11.62
CA LYS A 146 13.46 -10.05 10.94
C LYS A 146 13.57 -9.62 9.49
N LEU A 147 14.66 -8.95 9.09
CA LEU A 147 14.84 -8.35 7.79
C LEU A 147 15.56 -9.30 6.83
N LEU A 148 15.00 -9.46 5.64
CA LEU A 148 15.61 -10.16 4.51
C LEU A 148 15.84 -9.14 3.37
N GLU A 149 17.03 -9.13 2.81
CA GLU A 149 17.38 -8.34 1.62
C GLU A 149 17.35 -9.27 0.40
N ILE A 150 16.46 -9.02 -0.54
CA ILE A 150 16.28 -9.86 -1.73
C ILE A 150 16.13 -8.96 -2.95
N PRO A 151 17.18 -8.77 -3.78
CA PRO A 151 17.11 -7.89 -4.94
C PRO A 151 16.21 -8.44 -6.06
N ASP A 152 16.19 -9.75 -6.22
CA ASP A 152 15.51 -10.43 -7.32
C ASP A 152 14.04 -10.69 -6.99
N LEU A 153 13.12 -10.24 -7.84
CA LEU A 153 11.68 -10.34 -7.62
C LEU A 153 11.15 -11.79 -7.68
N GLU A 154 11.74 -12.68 -8.46
CA GLU A 154 11.32 -14.08 -8.48
C GLU A 154 11.67 -14.75 -7.16
N GLN A 155 12.82 -14.40 -6.59
CA GLN A 155 13.20 -14.85 -5.25
C GLN A 155 12.28 -14.26 -4.18
N VAL A 156 11.90 -12.98 -4.28
CA VAL A 156 10.90 -12.38 -3.39
C VAL A 156 9.58 -13.16 -3.43
N ILE A 157 9.05 -13.46 -4.62
CA ILE A 157 7.81 -14.23 -4.78
C ILE A 157 7.95 -15.63 -4.16
N SER A 158 9.11 -16.26 -4.33
CA SER A 158 9.41 -17.57 -3.74
C SER A 158 9.46 -17.50 -2.22
N GLU A 159 10.02 -16.42 -1.66
CA GLU A 159 10.15 -16.23 -0.22
C GLU A 159 8.81 -15.82 0.42
N ILE A 160 7.94 -15.08 -0.27
CA ILE A 160 6.58 -14.77 0.21
C ILE A 160 5.83 -16.05 0.60
N LYS A 161 5.96 -17.13 -0.18
CA LYS A 161 5.32 -18.43 0.11
C LYS A 161 5.79 -19.07 1.42
N ARG A 162 6.97 -18.66 1.94
CA ARG A 162 7.59 -19.19 3.15
C ARG A 162 7.39 -18.29 4.37
N LEU A 163 6.83 -17.10 4.19
CA LEU A 163 6.58 -16.16 5.28
C LEU A 163 5.69 -16.79 6.36
N PRO A 164 5.91 -16.46 7.64
CA PRO A 164 5.23 -17.11 8.75
C PRO A 164 3.76 -16.72 8.93
N THR A 165 3.29 -15.65 8.23
CA THR A 165 1.94 -15.12 8.33
C THR A 165 1.11 -15.46 7.09
N ASP A 166 -0.21 -15.55 7.24
CA ASP A 166 -1.14 -15.77 6.13
C ASP A 166 -1.38 -14.48 5.34
N HIS A 167 -1.28 -13.32 6.02
CA HIS A 167 -1.42 -12.00 5.43
C HIS A 167 -0.06 -11.37 5.16
N VAL A 168 0.10 -10.77 3.99
CA VAL A 168 1.31 -10.08 3.55
C VAL A 168 0.95 -8.73 2.94
N TYR A 169 1.51 -7.65 3.45
CA TYR A 169 1.45 -6.36 2.77
C TYR A 169 2.66 -6.19 1.86
N ILE A 170 2.41 -5.82 0.62
CA ILE A 170 3.44 -5.54 -0.39
C ILE A 170 3.34 -4.06 -0.75
N LEU A 171 4.29 -3.26 -0.26
CA LEU A 171 4.45 -1.87 -0.62
C LEU A 171 5.46 -1.79 -1.76
N ALA A 172 5.06 -1.27 -2.91
CA ALA A 172 5.91 -1.27 -4.09
C ALA A 172 5.83 0.04 -4.87
N THR A 173 6.94 0.47 -5.45
CA THR A 173 6.97 1.51 -6.46
C THR A 173 6.41 1.00 -7.80
N TYR A 174 6.07 1.90 -8.72
CA TYR A 174 5.32 1.57 -9.93
C TYR A 174 5.95 0.46 -10.78
N THR A 175 7.25 0.57 -11.09
CA THR A 175 7.91 -0.45 -11.93
C THR A 175 8.09 -1.78 -11.23
N ALA A 176 8.23 -1.80 -9.90
CA ALA A 176 8.27 -3.03 -9.14
C ALA A 176 6.92 -3.79 -9.17
N VAL A 177 5.80 -3.05 -9.28
CA VAL A 177 4.47 -3.65 -9.50
C VAL A 177 4.34 -4.24 -10.91
N LEU A 178 4.84 -3.52 -11.93
CA LEU A 178 4.74 -3.96 -13.34
C LEU A 178 5.56 -5.21 -13.67
N GLN A 179 6.74 -5.36 -13.09
CA GLN A 179 7.62 -6.52 -13.31
C GLN A 179 6.98 -7.87 -12.92
N ARG A 180 5.86 -7.83 -12.20
CA ARG A 180 5.05 -9.00 -11.86
C ARG A 180 4.20 -9.52 -13.03
N SER A 181 3.96 -8.71 -14.06
CA SER A 181 2.97 -8.98 -15.12
C SER A 181 3.51 -9.81 -16.28
N GLU A 182 4.77 -10.23 -16.25
CA GLU A 182 5.42 -11.14 -17.20
C GLU A 182 5.70 -12.50 -16.54
#